data_a6126a3f76d909e644520660024b220e
#
_entry.id   a6126a3f76d909e644520660024b220e
#
_cell.length_a   1.000
_cell.length_b   1.000
_cell.length_c   1.000
_cell.angle_alpha   90.00
_cell.angle_beta   90.00
_cell.angle_gamma   90.00
#
_symmetry.space_group_name_H-M   'P 1'
#
loop_
_entity.id
_entity.type
_entity.pdbx_description
1 polymer ?
#
loop_
_entity_poly.entity_id
_entity_poly.type
_entity_poly.pdbx_seq_one_letter_code
_entity_poly.pdbx_strand_id
1 'polypeptide(L)'
;MSFRLKNKIRELDDKVNDSEFDNSNLRFDLSNAESKIRSLTNQLKLLEDKNKELINKLANKENELEQIDIEFNSYRKKFKDVNDRIIAKDKKIEELELKICFLLVQINKLYEVLPEDNKIPEIKMLLNYLNSSN
;
A
#
# COMPACT_ATOMS: atom_id res chain seq x y z
N MET A 1 51.11 -70.98 -34.38
CA MET A 1 50.06 -69.96 -34.75
C MET A 1 50.49 -69.15 -35.97
N SER A 2 49.63 -69.03 -36.94
CA SER A 2 49.97 -68.25 -38.13
C SER A 2 50.12 -66.74 -37.84
N PHE A 3 50.95 -66.12 -38.63
CA PHE A 3 51.13 -64.65 -38.53
C PHE A 3 49.84 -63.86 -38.69
N ARG A 4 48.98 -64.29 -39.54
CA ARG A 4 47.63 -63.72 -39.77
C ARG A 4 46.72 -63.78 -38.54
N LEU A 5 46.77 -64.93 -37.83
CA LEU A 5 46.02 -65.06 -36.58
C LEU A 5 46.55 -64.17 -35.45
N LYS A 6 47.89 -64.07 -35.34
CA LYS A 6 48.55 -63.20 -34.37
C LYS A 6 48.17 -61.73 -34.61
N ASN A 7 48.14 -61.28 -35.83
CA ASN A 7 47.72 -59.95 -36.18
C ASN A 7 46.25 -59.73 -35.86
N LYS A 8 45.36 -60.65 -36.12
CA LYS A 8 43.96 -60.59 -35.82
C LYS A 8 43.70 -60.47 -34.31
N ILE A 9 44.41 -61.24 -33.51
CA ILE A 9 44.35 -61.20 -32.05
C ILE A 9 44.77 -59.79 -31.57
N ARG A 10 45.85 -59.22 -32.10
CA ARG A 10 46.32 -57.92 -31.73
C ARG A 10 45.29 -56.83 -32.09
N GLU A 11 44.69 -56.87 -33.27
CA GLU A 11 43.60 -55.93 -33.66
C GLU A 11 42.42 -56.01 -32.72
N LEU A 12 42.02 -57.25 -32.29
CA LEU A 12 40.92 -57.44 -31.36
C LEU A 12 41.24 -56.90 -29.95
N ASP A 13 42.49 -57.19 -29.48
CA ASP A 13 42.95 -56.60 -28.20
C ASP A 13 42.92 -55.07 -28.21
N ASP A 14 43.40 -54.45 -29.26
CA ASP A 14 43.35 -52.98 -29.42
C ASP A 14 41.96 -52.52 -29.39
N LYS A 15 41.00 -53.11 -30.07
CA LYS A 15 39.60 -52.77 -30.04
C LYS A 15 38.95 -52.94 -28.66
N VAL A 16 39.30 -53.98 -27.94
CA VAL A 16 38.83 -54.21 -26.57
C VAL A 16 39.36 -53.12 -25.64
N ASN A 17 40.63 -52.76 -25.72
CA ASN A 17 41.24 -51.70 -24.92
C ASN A 17 40.62 -50.35 -25.21
N ASP A 18 40.37 -49.98 -26.46
CA ASP A 18 39.68 -48.76 -26.86
C ASP A 18 38.25 -48.72 -26.31
N SER A 19 37.52 -49.83 -26.39
CA SER A 19 36.15 -49.93 -25.84
C SER A 19 36.12 -49.80 -24.31
N GLU A 20 37.10 -50.40 -23.60
CA GLU A 20 37.22 -50.25 -22.14
C GLU A 20 37.54 -48.81 -21.75
N PHE A 21 38.39 -48.12 -22.48
CA PHE A 21 38.70 -46.71 -22.27
C PHE A 21 37.46 -45.83 -22.51
N ASP A 22 36.76 -46.05 -23.60
CA ASP A 22 35.51 -45.31 -23.90
C ASP A 22 34.44 -45.56 -22.84
N ASN A 23 34.29 -46.83 -22.39
CA ASN A 23 33.35 -47.16 -21.31
C ASN A 23 33.72 -46.45 -20.00
N SER A 24 35.00 -46.37 -19.66
CA SER A 24 35.47 -45.64 -18.47
C SER A 24 35.14 -44.16 -18.55
N ASN A 25 35.37 -43.52 -19.70
CA ASN A 25 35.01 -42.11 -19.93
C ASN A 25 33.50 -41.91 -19.84
N LEU A 26 32.71 -42.77 -20.44
CA LEU A 26 31.24 -42.68 -20.37
C LEU A 26 30.72 -42.84 -18.95
N ARG A 27 31.29 -43.73 -18.14
CA ARG A 27 30.94 -43.88 -16.73
C ARG A 27 31.27 -42.61 -15.92
N PHE A 28 32.42 -42.01 -16.21
CA PHE A 28 32.82 -40.74 -15.58
C PHE A 28 31.86 -39.62 -15.95
N ASP A 29 31.54 -39.49 -17.23
CA ASP A 29 30.57 -38.46 -17.70
C ASP A 29 29.17 -38.69 -17.13
N LEU A 30 28.73 -39.96 -17.04
CA LEU A 30 27.46 -40.29 -16.41
C LEU A 30 27.44 -39.93 -14.93
N SER A 31 28.50 -40.23 -14.18
CA SER A 31 28.62 -39.87 -12.77
C SER A 31 28.54 -38.34 -12.56
N ASN A 32 29.24 -37.60 -13.42
CA ASN A 32 29.19 -36.12 -13.40
C ASN A 32 27.79 -35.60 -13.73
N ALA A 33 27.14 -36.17 -14.73
CA ALA A 33 25.76 -35.81 -15.08
C ALA A 33 24.77 -36.10 -13.96
N GLU A 34 24.90 -37.28 -13.31
CA GLU A 34 24.06 -37.64 -12.17
C GLU A 34 24.24 -36.68 -10.98
N SER A 35 25.49 -36.29 -10.69
CA SER A 35 25.82 -35.34 -9.65
C SER A 35 25.20 -33.96 -9.94
N LYS A 36 25.29 -33.53 -11.19
CA LYS A 36 24.70 -32.27 -11.65
C LYS A 36 23.17 -32.29 -11.56
N ILE A 37 22.56 -33.40 -11.95
CA ILE A 37 21.10 -33.60 -11.84
C ILE A 37 20.66 -33.48 -10.38
N ARG A 38 21.37 -34.13 -9.44
CA ARG A 38 21.08 -34.06 -8.01
C ARG A 38 21.16 -32.57 -7.51
N SER A 39 22.20 -31.86 -7.88
CA SER A 39 22.39 -30.47 -7.50
C SER A 39 21.26 -29.60 -8.03
N LEU A 40 20.91 -29.76 -9.31
CA LEU A 40 19.81 -29.00 -9.94
C LEU A 40 18.46 -29.35 -9.33
N THR A 41 18.22 -30.61 -9.01
CA THR A 41 16.98 -31.05 -8.34
C THR A 41 16.84 -30.39 -6.96
N ASN A 42 17.92 -30.31 -6.19
CA ASN A 42 17.93 -29.65 -4.89
C ASN A 42 17.67 -28.11 -5.04
N GLN A 43 18.32 -27.49 -6.01
CA GLN A 43 18.08 -26.06 -6.29
C GLN A 43 16.65 -25.78 -6.71
N LEU A 44 16.09 -26.65 -7.55
CA LEU A 44 14.69 -26.55 -7.97
C LEU A 44 13.74 -26.61 -6.77
N LYS A 45 13.95 -27.58 -5.87
CA LYS A 45 13.14 -27.73 -4.65
C LYS A 45 13.21 -26.48 -3.77
N LEU A 46 14.41 -25.92 -3.58
CA LEU A 46 14.57 -24.67 -2.81
C LEU A 46 13.84 -23.50 -3.45
N LEU A 47 13.88 -23.40 -4.77
CA LEU A 47 13.18 -22.35 -5.52
C LEU A 47 11.66 -22.54 -5.44
N GLU A 48 11.18 -23.76 -5.51
CA GLU A 48 9.74 -24.05 -5.34
C GLU A 48 9.25 -23.66 -3.94
N ASP A 49 10.01 -23.98 -2.89
CA ASP A 49 9.69 -23.62 -1.51
C ASP A 49 9.67 -22.10 -1.32
N LYS A 50 10.68 -21.40 -1.87
CA LYS A 50 10.71 -19.93 -1.88
C LYS A 50 9.53 -19.35 -2.62
N ASN A 51 9.17 -19.93 -3.74
CA ASN A 51 8.04 -19.43 -4.53
C ASN A 51 6.73 -19.56 -3.77
N LYS A 52 6.50 -20.70 -3.10
CA LYS A 52 5.34 -20.88 -2.21
C LYS A 52 5.30 -19.84 -1.09
N GLU A 53 6.44 -19.58 -0.45
CA GLU A 53 6.54 -18.57 0.60
C GLU A 53 6.19 -17.17 0.08
N LEU A 54 6.71 -16.80 -1.10
CA LEU A 54 6.44 -15.51 -1.73
C LEU A 54 4.97 -15.36 -2.12
N ILE A 55 4.35 -16.41 -2.64
CA ILE A 55 2.92 -16.41 -2.96
C ILE A 55 2.09 -16.17 -1.70
N ASN A 56 2.43 -16.84 -0.59
CA ASN A 56 1.72 -16.62 0.68
C ASN A 56 1.91 -15.19 1.21
N LYS A 57 3.12 -14.65 1.13
CA LYS A 57 3.39 -13.26 1.51
C LYS A 57 2.61 -12.28 0.66
N LEU A 58 2.55 -12.53 -0.64
CA LEU A 58 1.78 -11.70 -1.57
C LEU A 58 0.30 -11.71 -1.23
N ALA A 59 -0.29 -12.88 -1.00
CA ALA A 59 -1.70 -13.01 -0.61
C ALA A 59 -1.99 -12.26 0.70
N ASN A 60 -1.10 -12.33 1.69
CA ASN A 60 -1.24 -11.60 2.95
C ASN A 60 -1.18 -10.09 2.73
N LYS A 61 -0.28 -9.61 1.87
CA LYS A 61 -0.16 -8.19 1.53
C LYS A 61 -1.36 -7.68 0.76
N GLU A 62 -1.92 -8.47 -0.13
CA GLU A 62 -3.16 -8.13 -0.83
C GLU A 62 -4.32 -7.97 0.15
N ASN A 63 -4.45 -8.86 1.14
CA ASN A 63 -5.46 -8.74 2.19
C ASN A 63 -5.25 -7.48 3.06
N GLU A 64 -4.01 -7.18 3.45
CA GLU A 64 -3.68 -5.95 4.19
C GLU A 64 -4.06 -4.69 3.39
N LEU A 65 -3.76 -4.67 2.10
CA LEU A 65 -4.13 -3.55 1.22
C LEU A 65 -5.64 -3.39 1.09
N GLU A 66 -6.37 -4.48 0.99
CA GLU A 66 -7.84 -4.44 0.95
C GLU A 66 -8.42 -3.85 2.24
N GLN A 67 -7.88 -4.24 3.41
CA GLN A 67 -8.30 -3.66 4.69
C GLN A 67 -7.99 -2.16 4.78
N ILE A 68 -6.81 -1.75 4.36
CA ILE A 68 -6.43 -0.34 4.32
C ILE A 68 -7.36 0.45 3.40
N ASP A 69 -7.73 -0.10 2.25
CA ASP A 69 -8.64 0.55 1.30
C ASP A 69 -10.03 0.75 1.90
N ILE A 70 -10.55 -0.27 2.59
CA ILE A 70 -11.83 -0.20 3.31
C ILE A 70 -11.78 0.89 4.39
N GLU A 71 -10.73 0.93 5.21
CA GLU A 71 -10.55 1.94 6.24
C GLU A 71 -10.43 3.33 5.64
N PHE A 72 -9.65 3.49 4.60
CA PHE A 72 -9.47 4.76 3.90
C PHE A 72 -10.81 5.30 3.38
N ASN A 73 -11.61 4.46 2.74
CA ASN A 73 -12.93 4.84 2.25
C ASN A 73 -13.87 5.22 3.40
N SER A 74 -13.79 4.54 4.53
CA SER A 74 -14.55 4.91 5.74
C SER A 74 -14.16 6.28 6.27
N TYR A 75 -12.86 6.56 6.39
CA TYR A 75 -12.37 7.89 6.81
C TYR A 75 -12.75 8.99 5.82
N ARG A 76 -12.65 8.71 4.54
CA ARG A 76 -13.05 9.66 3.50
C ARG A 76 -14.51 10.04 3.61
N LYS A 77 -15.38 9.08 3.89
CA LYS A 77 -16.81 9.33 4.10
C LYS A 77 -17.05 10.17 5.36
N LYS A 78 -16.40 9.82 6.47
CA LYS A 78 -16.49 10.60 7.72
C LYS A 78 -16.00 12.03 7.54
N PHE A 79 -14.89 12.21 6.83
CA PHE A 79 -14.35 13.53 6.52
C PHE A 79 -15.34 14.38 5.72
N LYS A 80 -15.96 13.79 4.71
CA LYS A 80 -16.99 14.45 3.92
C LYS A 80 -18.18 14.88 4.79
N ASP A 81 -18.67 14.00 5.67
CA ASP A 81 -19.79 14.30 6.57
C ASP A 81 -19.44 15.44 7.52
N VAL A 82 -18.24 15.45 8.10
CA VAL A 82 -17.77 16.53 8.97
C VAL A 82 -17.65 17.83 8.19
N ASN A 83 -17.09 17.80 7.01
CA ASN A 83 -16.95 18.99 6.16
C ASN A 83 -18.32 19.60 5.79
N ASP A 84 -19.28 18.76 5.43
CA ASP A 84 -20.64 19.20 5.13
C ASP A 84 -21.31 19.86 6.35
N ARG A 85 -21.08 19.32 7.55
CA ARG A 85 -21.56 19.92 8.81
C ARG A 85 -20.90 21.28 9.08
N ILE A 86 -19.62 21.41 8.84
CA ILE A 86 -18.89 22.68 8.99
C ILE A 86 -19.47 23.74 8.05
N ILE A 87 -19.67 23.39 6.79
CA ILE A 87 -20.26 24.29 5.80
C ILE A 87 -21.66 24.74 6.23
N ALA A 88 -22.49 23.82 6.70
CA ALA A 88 -23.84 24.12 7.19
C ALA A 88 -23.81 25.04 8.40
N LYS A 89 -22.90 24.83 9.35
CA LYS A 89 -22.73 25.66 10.53
C LYS A 89 -22.22 27.07 10.19
N ASP A 90 -21.26 27.17 9.29
CA ASP A 90 -20.72 28.46 8.82
C ASP A 90 -21.82 29.27 8.17
N LYS A 91 -22.65 28.66 7.35
CA LYS A 91 -23.82 29.32 6.74
C LYS A 91 -24.81 29.80 7.80
N LYS A 92 -25.05 29.00 8.83
CA LYS A 92 -25.92 29.40 9.95
C LYS A 92 -25.34 30.55 10.74
N ILE A 93 -24.03 30.56 10.97
CA ILE A 93 -23.33 31.68 11.63
C ILE A 93 -23.49 32.96 10.83
N GLU A 94 -23.29 32.94 9.52
CA GLU A 94 -23.50 34.11 8.64
C GLU A 94 -24.94 34.63 8.73
N GLU A 95 -25.93 33.75 8.69
CA GLU A 95 -27.36 34.14 8.85
C GLU A 95 -27.61 34.79 10.19
N LEU A 96 -27.06 34.29 11.29
CA LEU A 96 -27.19 34.86 12.62
C LEU A 96 -26.49 36.21 12.75
N GLU A 97 -25.30 36.35 12.19
CA GLU A 97 -24.57 37.64 12.15
C GLU A 97 -25.36 38.74 11.44
N LEU A 98 -25.97 38.39 10.29
CA LEU A 98 -26.83 39.33 9.56
C LEU A 98 -28.05 39.73 10.40
N LYS A 99 -28.69 38.80 11.11
CA LYS A 99 -29.81 39.11 12.01
C LYS A 99 -29.38 40.00 13.16
N ILE A 100 -28.21 39.74 13.76
CA ILE A 100 -27.67 40.57 14.84
C ILE A 100 -27.39 41.96 14.34
N CYS A 101 -26.78 42.14 13.19
CA CYS A 101 -26.54 43.46 12.60
C CYS A 101 -27.83 44.22 12.34
N PHE A 102 -28.85 43.56 11.81
CA PHE A 102 -30.17 44.13 11.58
C PHE A 102 -30.82 44.58 12.89
N LEU A 103 -30.80 43.74 13.92
CA LEU A 103 -31.37 44.07 15.24
C LEU A 103 -30.62 45.22 15.89
N LEU A 104 -29.30 45.27 15.82
CA LEU A 104 -28.50 46.42 16.33
C LEU A 104 -28.87 47.70 15.67
N VAL A 105 -29.05 47.72 14.36
CA VAL A 105 -29.53 48.94 13.65
C VAL A 105 -30.88 49.38 14.16
N GLN A 106 -31.82 48.45 14.36
CA GLN A 106 -33.16 48.79 14.87
C GLN A 106 -33.12 49.31 16.31
N ILE A 107 -32.33 48.68 17.17
CA ILE A 107 -32.18 49.07 18.58
C ILE A 107 -31.53 50.46 18.66
N ASN A 108 -30.49 50.75 17.87
CA ASN A 108 -29.86 52.06 17.83
C ASN A 108 -30.85 53.15 17.39
N LYS A 109 -31.67 52.91 16.38
CA LYS A 109 -32.68 53.80 15.92
C LYS A 109 -33.74 54.10 17.01
N LEU A 110 -34.21 53.06 17.71
CA LEU A 110 -35.15 53.23 18.80
C LEU A 110 -34.56 54.00 19.97
N TYR A 111 -33.30 53.74 20.32
CA TYR A 111 -32.60 54.42 21.39
C TYR A 111 -32.43 55.94 21.08
N GLU A 112 -32.11 56.31 19.85
CA GLU A 112 -31.94 57.66 19.40
C GLU A 112 -33.27 58.49 19.53
N VAL A 113 -34.39 57.80 19.39
CA VAL A 113 -35.74 58.42 19.47
C VAL A 113 -36.23 58.58 20.90
N LEU A 114 -35.64 57.83 21.86
CA LEU A 114 -36.02 57.91 23.28
C LEU A 114 -35.71 59.26 23.85
N PRO A 115 -36.60 59.83 24.74
CA PRO A 115 -36.29 61.05 25.53
C PRO A 115 -35.06 60.82 26.39
N GLU A 116 -34.27 61.90 26.63
CA GLU A 116 -33.04 61.79 27.45
C GLU A 116 -33.29 61.25 28.87
N ASP A 117 -34.44 61.59 29.46
CA ASP A 117 -34.84 61.12 30.79
C ASP A 117 -35.06 59.57 30.85
N ASN A 118 -35.31 58.91 29.70
CA ASN A 118 -35.59 57.54 29.59
C ASN A 118 -34.32 56.71 29.10
N LYS A 119 -33.22 57.39 28.79
CA LYS A 119 -31.97 56.81 28.37
C LYS A 119 -31.19 56.33 29.60
N ILE A 120 -31.06 55.04 29.75
CA ILE A 120 -30.35 54.43 30.86
C ILE A 120 -28.87 54.30 30.47
N PRO A 121 -27.91 54.80 31.28
CA PRO A 121 -26.46 54.71 30.98
C PRO A 121 -25.94 53.32 30.69
N GLU A 122 -26.45 52.30 31.39
CA GLU A 122 -26.06 50.91 31.22
C GLU A 122 -26.46 50.39 29.83
N ILE A 123 -27.62 50.77 29.32
CA ILE A 123 -28.05 50.40 27.94
C ILE A 123 -27.15 51.08 26.91
N LYS A 124 -26.77 52.35 27.13
CA LYS A 124 -25.83 53.08 26.25
C LYS A 124 -24.48 52.38 26.21
N MET A 125 -23.96 51.97 27.36
CA MET A 125 -22.69 51.20 27.44
C MET A 125 -22.79 49.89 26.72
N LEU A 126 -23.88 49.14 26.88
CA LEU A 126 -24.12 47.88 26.18
C LEU A 126 -24.18 48.04 24.67
N LEU A 127 -24.90 49.03 24.16
CA LEU A 127 -24.97 49.33 22.73
C LEU A 127 -23.61 49.73 22.16
N ASN A 128 -22.83 50.53 22.88
CA ASN A 128 -21.45 50.86 22.47
C ASN A 128 -20.57 49.67 22.39
N TYR A 129 -20.67 48.76 23.35
CA TYR A 129 -19.93 47.50 23.36
C TYR A 129 -20.30 46.60 22.15
N LEU A 130 -21.61 46.42 21.91
CA LEU A 130 -22.10 45.62 20.79
C LEU A 130 -21.73 46.21 19.43
N ASN A 131 -21.78 47.50 19.29
CA ASN A 131 -21.39 48.20 18.05
C ASN A 131 -19.88 48.18 17.81
N SER A 132 -19.06 48.14 18.85
CA SER A 132 -17.58 48.10 18.73
C SER A 132 -17.06 46.71 18.43
N SER A 133 -17.81 45.64 18.74
CA SER A 133 -17.44 44.26 18.50
C SER A 133 -17.80 43.74 17.10
N ASN A 134 -18.48 44.52 16.33
CA ASN A 134 -18.86 44.20 14.95
C ASN A 134 -17.91 44.93 13.93
#